data_27c52fffeb399b9f4045cfb5d179f41d
#
_entry.id   27c52fffeb399b9f4045cfb5d179f41d
#
_cell.length_a   1.000
_cell.length_b   1.000
_cell.length_c   1.000
_cell.angle_alpha   90.00
_cell.angle_beta   90.00
_cell.angle_gamma   90.00
#
_symmetry.space_group_name_H-M   'P 1'
#
loop_
_entity.id
_entity.type
_entity.pdbx_description
1 polymer ?
#
loop_
_entity_poly.entity_id
_entity_poly.type
_entity_poly.pdbx_seq_one_letter_code
_entity_poly.pdbx_strand_id
1 'polypeptide(L)'
;MLLPALRQSLLLLTLSAAAAAPVLAQEALLNVSYDVSRELYKDINPAFAKHYQGKTGKTVSVSQSHGGSSRQALSVAGGLEADIVTMNQATDLDLLADKGLLRKDWRQAFPHGAAPYTSTTVFLVRKGNPKAIKDWADLARSGVSVIVPNPKTSGNGRYTYLAAWGSVISKGGNEAQAREFVGKLLANVPVLDGGGRGATTTFTQRDIGDVLVTFENEAELIENEVGKGKFDVVYPSITIEAEAPLAIVDKVVAKKGTAVAAKAYADFLFSPEAQEIIARHNFRPRDA
;
A
#
# COMPACT_ATOMS: atom_id res chain seq x y z
N MET A 1 -17.74 66.75 67.39
CA MET A 1 -17.10 66.80 66.05
C MET A 1 -16.07 65.69 65.96
N LEU A 2 -16.46 64.58 65.32
CA LEU A 2 -15.65 63.38 65.23
C LEU A 2 -15.47 63.07 63.73
N LEU A 3 -14.21 63.02 63.28
CA LEU A 3 -13.80 62.62 61.95
C LEU A 3 -13.74 61.08 61.86
N PRO A 4 -14.24 60.43 60.81
CA PRO A 4 -14.02 58.99 60.63
C PRO A 4 -12.74 58.74 59.82
N ALA A 5 -11.99 57.73 60.30
CA ALA A 5 -10.78 57.23 59.69
C ALA A 5 -11.05 56.42 58.41
N LEU A 6 -10.35 56.76 57.34
CA LEU A 6 -10.31 55.98 56.09
C LEU A 6 -9.45 54.72 56.31
N ARG A 7 -10.02 53.54 56.20
CA ARG A 7 -9.29 52.29 56.08
C ARG A 7 -9.01 52.03 54.58
N GLN A 8 -7.76 52.13 54.18
CA GLN A 8 -7.31 51.66 52.87
C GLN A 8 -7.07 50.16 52.91
N SER A 9 -7.90 49.41 52.20
CA SER A 9 -7.71 47.97 51.97
C SER A 9 -6.82 47.76 50.72
N LEU A 10 -5.59 47.30 50.93
CA LEU A 10 -4.63 46.95 49.86
C LEU A 10 -5.01 45.57 49.34
N LEU A 11 -5.64 45.49 48.16
CA LEU A 11 -5.88 44.24 47.44
C LEU A 11 -4.58 43.81 46.76
N LEU A 12 -3.92 42.77 47.28
CA LEU A 12 -2.83 42.07 46.57
C LEU A 12 -3.42 41.19 45.46
N LEU A 13 -3.24 41.65 44.21
CA LEU A 13 -3.51 40.82 43.02
C LEU A 13 -2.32 39.89 42.82
N THR A 14 -2.43 38.62 43.21
CA THR A 14 -1.47 37.57 42.83
C THR A 14 -1.72 37.16 41.39
N LEU A 15 -0.85 37.63 40.49
CA LEU A 15 -0.84 37.21 39.07
C LEU A 15 -0.22 35.81 39.02
N SER A 16 -1.07 34.78 38.96
CA SER A 16 -0.63 33.39 38.66
C SER A 16 -0.24 33.30 37.19
N ALA A 17 1.06 33.37 36.92
CA ALA A 17 1.59 33.02 35.60
C ALA A 17 1.41 31.52 35.41
N ALA A 18 0.31 31.10 34.75
CA ALA A 18 0.15 29.77 34.24
C ALA A 18 1.22 29.57 33.14
N ALA A 19 2.28 28.83 33.47
CA ALA A 19 3.25 28.39 32.46
C ALA A 19 2.49 27.52 31.45
N ALA A 20 2.16 28.08 30.29
CA ALA A 20 1.67 27.32 29.16
C ALA A 20 2.79 26.34 28.76
N ALA A 21 2.63 25.07 29.12
CA ALA A 21 3.47 24.00 28.58
C ALA A 21 3.40 24.09 27.05
N PRO A 22 4.55 24.06 26.34
CA PRO A 22 4.52 24.07 24.89
C PRO A 22 3.70 22.85 24.44
N VAL A 23 2.56 23.08 23.79
CA VAL A 23 1.85 22.05 23.05
C VAL A 23 2.82 21.64 21.94
N LEU A 24 3.51 20.52 22.14
CA LEU A 24 4.35 19.94 21.09
C LEU A 24 3.42 19.70 19.89
N ALA A 25 3.66 20.45 18.83
CA ALA A 25 2.87 20.31 17.60
C ALA A 25 2.94 18.85 17.16
N GLN A 26 1.79 18.21 17.00
CA GLN A 26 1.69 16.85 16.51
C GLN A 26 2.21 16.82 15.06
N GLU A 27 3.23 16.03 14.80
CA GLU A 27 3.72 15.82 13.43
C GLU A 27 2.67 15.00 12.66
N ALA A 28 2.31 15.45 11.46
CA ALA A 28 1.30 14.78 10.62
C ALA A 28 1.91 14.37 9.29
N LEU A 29 1.92 13.07 9.03
CA LEU A 29 2.40 12.46 7.79
C LEU A 29 1.22 12.01 6.93
N LEU A 30 1.39 12.06 5.61
CA LEU A 30 0.53 11.40 4.63
C LEU A 30 1.35 10.32 3.92
N ASN A 31 0.96 9.05 4.08
CA ASN A 31 1.45 7.95 3.27
C ASN A 31 0.44 7.66 2.13
N VAL A 32 0.90 7.73 0.90
CA VAL A 32 0.11 7.40 -0.29
C VAL A 32 0.48 6.02 -0.77
N SER A 33 -0.50 5.10 -0.78
CA SER A 33 -0.26 3.66 -0.95
C SER A 33 -1.23 3.03 -1.96
N TYR A 34 -0.93 1.81 -2.36
CA TYR A 34 -1.86 1.00 -3.16
C TYR A 34 -2.97 0.37 -2.30
N ASP A 35 -4.08 -0.01 -2.94
CA ASP A 35 -5.35 -0.29 -2.27
C ASP A 35 -5.39 -1.57 -1.43
N VAL A 36 -4.71 -2.64 -1.83
CA VAL A 36 -4.72 -3.93 -1.11
C VAL A 36 -3.75 -3.97 0.09
N SER A 37 -3.03 -2.90 0.38
CA SER A 37 -2.23 -2.73 1.60
C SER A 37 -2.98 -2.01 2.73
N ARG A 38 -4.24 -1.69 2.54
CA ARG A 38 -5.06 -0.90 3.47
C ARG A 38 -5.09 -1.48 4.88
N GLU A 39 -5.31 -2.77 4.99
CA GLU A 39 -5.42 -3.46 6.27
C GLU A 39 -4.07 -3.48 7.00
N LEU A 40 -2.98 -3.73 6.28
CA LEU A 40 -1.62 -3.65 6.81
C LEU A 40 -1.35 -2.30 7.49
N TYR A 41 -1.66 -1.20 6.81
CA TYR A 41 -1.36 0.13 7.35
C TYR A 41 -2.28 0.56 8.50
N LYS A 42 -3.43 -0.09 8.70
CA LYS A 42 -4.24 0.10 9.92
C LYS A 42 -3.50 -0.34 11.18
N ASP A 43 -2.63 -1.34 11.07
CA ASP A 43 -1.85 -1.85 12.19
C ASP A 43 -0.45 -1.21 12.25
N ILE A 44 0.19 -0.99 11.12
CA ILE A 44 1.50 -0.33 11.03
C ILE A 44 1.47 1.08 11.62
N ASN A 45 0.46 1.90 11.27
CA ASN A 45 0.46 3.31 11.67
C ASN A 45 0.37 3.53 13.19
N PRO A 46 -0.51 2.86 13.95
CA PRO A 46 -0.52 2.99 15.41
C PRO A 46 0.72 2.39 16.07
N ALA A 47 1.27 1.29 15.54
CA ALA A 47 2.52 0.70 16.02
C ALA A 47 3.68 1.69 15.84
N PHE A 48 3.81 2.30 14.67
CA PHE A 48 4.78 3.35 14.42
C PHE A 48 4.60 4.55 15.35
N ALA A 49 3.38 5.05 15.52
CA ALA A 49 3.12 6.20 16.38
C ALA A 49 3.59 5.95 17.81
N LYS A 50 3.32 4.76 18.35
CA LYS A 50 3.79 4.31 19.67
C LYS A 50 5.31 4.22 19.73
N HIS A 51 5.93 3.60 18.73
CA HIS A 51 7.39 3.47 18.61
C HIS A 51 8.07 4.85 18.54
N TYR A 52 7.56 5.75 17.71
CA TYR A 52 8.09 7.11 17.55
C TYR A 52 8.00 7.92 18.84
N GLN A 53 6.85 7.86 19.51
CA GLN A 53 6.66 8.51 20.81
C GLN A 53 7.62 7.96 21.87
N GLY A 54 7.78 6.64 21.94
CA GLY A 54 8.72 6.01 22.88
C GLY A 54 10.16 6.41 22.67
N LYS A 55 10.57 6.62 21.40
CA LYS A 55 11.95 7.01 21.06
C LYS A 55 12.23 8.51 21.16
N THR A 56 11.25 9.34 20.85
CA THR A 56 11.46 10.79 20.67
C THR A 56 10.73 11.65 21.69
N GLY A 57 9.76 11.10 22.42
CA GLY A 57 8.83 11.85 23.27
C GLY A 57 7.78 12.66 22.48
N LYS A 58 7.84 12.67 21.14
CA LYS A 58 6.92 13.42 20.28
C LYS A 58 5.77 12.54 19.79
N THR A 59 4.62 13.15 19.53
CA THR A 59 3.49 12.48 18.90
C THR A 59 3.50 12.67 17.39
N VAL A 60 3.10 11.62 16.66
CA VAL A 60 2.96 11.65 15.21
C VAL A 60 1.64 10.97 14.82
N SER A 61 0.98 11.51 13.81
CA SER A 61 -0.16 10.85 13.14
C SER A 61 0.21 10.54 11.69
N VAL A 62 -0.27 9.39 11.20
CA VAL A 62 -0.06 8.98 9.80
C VAL A 62 -1.42 8.78 9.14
N SER A 63 -1.75 9.67 8.22
CA SER A 63 -2.92 9.55 7.35
C SER A 63 -2.58 8.70 6.13
N GLN A 64 -3.60 8.05 5.56
CA GLN A 64 -3.44 7.15 4.42
C GLN A 64 -4.31 7.60 3.23
N SER A 65 -3.75 7.49 2.02
CA SER A 65 -4.52 7.52 0.78
C SER A 65 -4.28 6.21 0.02
N HIS A 66 -5.35 5.50 -0.33
CA HIS A 66 -5.28 4.19 -0.98
C HIS A 66 -6.01 4.20 -2.32
N GLY A 67 -5.42 3.56 -3.32
CA GLY A 67 -6.01 3.41 -4.67
C GLY A 67 -5.14 2.53 -5.55
N GLY A 68 -5.44 2.43 -6.82
CA GLY A 68 -4.54 1.76 -7.76
C GLY A 68 -3.18 2.45 -7.77
N SER A 69 -2.07 1.69 -7.65
CA SER A 69 -0.71 2.22 -7.43
C SER A 69 -0.35 3.34 -8.41
N SER A 70 -0.54 3.11 -9.71
CA SER A 70 -0.22 4.11 -10.73
C SER A 70 -1.11 5.34 -10.67
N ARG A 71 -2.39 5.18 -10.29
CA ARG A 71 -3.28 6.31 -10.05
C ARG A 71 -2.80 7.16 -8.89
N GLN A 72 -2.36 6.51 -7.81
CA GLN A 72 -1.81 7.20 -6.64
C GLN A 72 -0.52 7.95 -6.98
N ALA A 73 0.39 7.32 -7.73
CA ALA A 73 1.60 7.98 -8.22
C ALA A 73 1.28 9.21 -9.07
N LEU A 74 0.29 9.13 -9.97
CA LEU A 74 -0.17 10.28 -10.76
C LEU A 74 -0.80 11.37 -9.89
N SER A 75 -1.51 11.03 -8.82
CA SER A 75 -2.05 12.01 -7.87
C SER A 75 -0.93 12.78 -7.16
N VAL A 76 0.12 12.10 -6.72
CA VAL A 76 1.31 12.73 -6.12
C VAL A 76 2.04 13.58 -7.16
N ALA A 77 2.22 13.08 -8.38
CA ALA A 77 2.79 13.84 -9.49
C ALA A 77 1.97 15.08 -9.85
N GLY A 78 0.68 15.05 -9.61
CA GLY A 78 -0.29 16.14 -9.82
C GLY A 78 -0.42 17.11 -8.64
N GLY A 79 0.32 16.91 -7.55
CA GLY A 79 0.37 17.85 -6.42
C GLY A 79 -0.24 17.35 -5.12
N LEU A 80 -0.63 16.07 -4.98
CA LEU A 80 -0.98 15.51 -3.68
C LEU A 80 0.27 15.49 -2.78
N GLU A 81 0.25 16.25 -1.70
CA GLU A 81 1.38 16.46 -0.80
C GLU A 81 1.62 15.25 0.14
N ALA A 82 2.02 14.12 -0.44
CA ALA A 82 2.44 12.93 0.30
C ALA A 82 3.82 13.14 0.93
N ASP A 83 3.99 12.73 2.18
CA ASP A 83 5.31 12.66 2.84
C ASP A 83 6.06 11.39 2.42
N ILE A 84 5.33 10.29 2.31
CA ILE A 84 5.84 8.97 1.92
C ILE A 84 4.91 8.40 0.84
N VAL A 85 5.51 7.65 -0.07
CA VAL A 85 4.80 6.80 -1.02
C VAL A 85 5.20 5.35 -0.79
N THR A 86 4.24 4.44 -0.72
CA THR A 86 4.44 2.99 -0.60
C THR A 86 3.66 2.32 -1.74
N MET A 87 4.33 2.18 -2.88
CA MET A 87 3.72 1.68 -4.11
C MET A 87 3.98 0.18 -4.27
N ASN A 88 3.34 -0.45 -5.25
CA ASN A 88 3.66 -1.83 -5.60
C ASN A 88 4.34 -1.95 -6.98
N GLN A 89 4.87 -0.84 -7.49
CA GLN A 89 5.59 -0.81 -8.76
C GLN A 89 6.76 0.17 -8.67
N ALA A 90 7.97 -0.32 -8.96
CA ALA A 90 9.15 0.53 -9.01
C ALA A 90 9.02 1.65 -10.07
N THR A 91 8.37 1.37 -11.19
CA THR A 91 8.11 2.36 -12.25
C THR A 91 7.22 3.52 -11.81
N ASP A 92 6.37 3.34 -10.78
CA ASP A 92 5.58 4.41 -10.21
C ASP A 92 6.45 5.39 -9.41
N LEU A 93 7.49 4.86 -8.72
CA LEU A 93 8.48 5.69 -8.04
C LEU A 93 9.43 6.37 -9.03
N ASP A 94 9.84 5.67 -10.09
CA ASP A 94 10.66 6.24 -11.16
C ASP A 94 9.98 7.46 -11.79
N LEU A 95 8.67 7.37 -12.07
CA LEU A 95 7.88 8.50 -12.55
C LEU A 95 7.98 9.72 -11.61
N LEU A 96 7.91 9.50 -10.30
CA LEU A 96 8.01 10.58 -9.31
C LEU A 96 9.43 11.14 -9.22
N ALA A 97 10.45 10.29 -9.34
CA ALA A 97 11.86 10.70 -9.38
C ALA A 97 12.16 11.52 -10.65
N ASP A 98 11.64 11.13 -11.81
CA ASP A 98 11.79 11.86 -13.07
C ASP A 98 11.13 13.26 -13.01
N LYS A 99 10.07 13.40 -12.24
CA LYS A 99 9.46 14.71 -11.93
C LYS A 99 10.22 15.49 -10.84
N GLY A 100 11.32 14.95 -10.33
CA GLY A 100 12.13 15.56 -9.29
C GLY A 100 11.41 15.72 -7.94
N LEU A 101 10.43 14.86 -7.64
CA LEU A 101 9.73 14.79 -6.36
C LEU A 101 10.49 13.91 -5.37
N LEU A 102 11.13 12.84 -5.86
CA LEU A 102 11.99 11.93 -5.12
C LEU A 102 13.45 12.11 -5.55
N ARG A 103 14.38 11.66 -4.72
CA ARG A 103 15.77 11.48 -5.12
C ARG A 103 15.85 10.39 -6.20
N LYS A 104 16.79 10.52 -7.15
CA LYS A 104 16.93 9.58 -8.27
C LYS A 104 17.42 8.19 -7.83
N ASP A 105 18.20 8.14 -6.78
CA ASP A 105 18.74 6.93 -6.16
C ASP A 105 17.86 6.37 -5.03
N TRP A 106 16.55 6.59 -5.11
CA TRP A 106 15.57 6.17 -4.10
C TRP A 106 15.67 4.68 -3.73
N ARG A 107 16.04 3.80 -4.70
CA ARG A 107 16.24 2.37 -4.44
C ARG A 107 17.36 2.07 -3.46
N GLN A 108 18.32 2.98 -3.31
CA GLN A 108 19.47 2.83 -2.43
C GLN A 108 19.24 3.48 -1.06
N ALA A 109 18.10 4.17 -0.88
CA ALA A 109 17.80 4.89 0.34
C ALA A 109 17.46 3.97 1.53
N PHE A 110 17.00 2.74 1.26
CA PHE A 110 16.60 1.76 2.25
C PHE A 110 17.01 0.35 1.82
N PRO A 111 17.02 -0.63 2.76
CA PRO A 111 17.35 -2.03 2.45
C PRO A 111 16.46 -2.63 1.35
N HIS A 112 16.94 -3.70 0.72
CA HIS A 112 16.19 -4.50 -0.27
C HIS A 112 15.61 -3.67 -1.44
N GLY A 113 16.37 -2.70 -1.95
CA GLY A 113 15.86 -1.83 -3.00
C GLY A 113 14.71 -0.92 -2.56
N ALA A 114 14.67 -0.57 -1.27
CA ALA A 114 13.60 0.17 -0.61
C ALA A 114 12.25 -0.56 -0.56
N ALA A 115 12.25 -1.90 -0.63
CA ALA A 115 11.03 -2.72 -0.56
C ALA A 115 10.97 -3.50 0.77
N PRO A 116 10.18 -3.06 1.77
CA PRO A 116 10.11 -3.69 3.08
C PRO A 116 9.40 -5.05 3.08
N TYR A 117 8.65 -5.35 2.06
CA TYR A 117 7.93 -6.62 1.90
C TYR A 117 7.65 -6.91 0.43
N THR A 118 7.25 -8.16 0.18
CA THR A 118 6.81 -8.62 -1.14
C THR A 118 5.48 -9.36 -1.05
N SER A 119 4.93 -9.68 -2.18
CA SER A 119 3.84 -10.62 -2.39
C SER A 119 4.08 -11.35 -3.70
N THR A 120 3.12 -12.18 -4.12
CA THR A 120 3.18 -12.82 -5.44
C THR A 120 1.78 -12.85 -6.07
N THR A 121 1.71 -13.07 -7.37
CA THR A 121 0.44 -13.20 -8.08
C THR A 121 -0.08 -14.63 -8.00
N VAL A 122 -1.32 -14.79 -7.56
CA VAL A 122 -2.04 -16.05 -7.43
C VAL A 122 -3.42 -15.96 -8.07
N PHE A 123 -4.11 -17.07 -8.15
CA PHE A 123 -5.51 -17.15 -8.62
C PHE A 123 -6.44 -17.45 -7.46
N LEU A 124 -7.49 -16.69 -7.31
CA LEU A 124 -8.60 -17.01 -6.43
C LEU A 124 -9.76 -17.50 -7.28
N VAL A 125 -10.21 -18.74 -7.05
CA VAL A 125 -11.27 -19.39 -7.82
C VAL A 125 -12.48 -19.64 -6.94
N ARG A 126 -13.64 -19.88 -7.57
CA ARG A 126 -14.84 -20.31 -6.86
C ARG A 126 -14.61 -21.64 -6.15
N LYS A 127 -15.27 -21.85 -5.02
CA LYS A 127 -15.12 -23.08 -4.21
C LYS A 127 -15.28 -24.35 -5.05
N GLY A 128 -14.34 -25.28 -4.87
CA GLY A 128 -14.29 -26.52 -5.63
C GLY A 128 -13.76 -26.36 -7.05
N ASN A 129 -13.34 -25.16 -7.44
CA ASN A 129 -12.70 -24.86 -8.74
C ASN A 129 -13.47 -25.44 -9.96
N PRO A 130 -14.74 -25.07 -10.18
CA PRO A 130 -15.60 -25.70 -11.19
C PRO A 130 -15.08 -25.56 -12.63
N LYS A 131 -14.19 -24.60 -12.89
CA LYS A 131 -13.53 -24.40 -14.19
C LYS A 131 -12.20 -25.14 -14.30
N ALA A 132 -11.79 -25.88 -13.28
CA ALA A 132 -10.53 -26.60 -13.22
C ALA A 132 -9.31 -25.72 -13.62
N ILE A 133 -9.24 -24.51 -13.07
CA ILE A 133 -8.14 -23.56 -13.25
C ILE A 133 -6.94 -24.06 -12.46
N LYS A 134 -5.82 -24.31 -13.12
CA LYS A 134 -4.57 -24.79 -12.48
C LYS A 134 -3.36 -23.91 -12.78
N ASP A 135 -3.35 -23.32 -13.97
CA ASP A 135 -2.19 -22.56 -14.45
C ASP A 135 -2.63 -21.44 -15.42
N TRP A 136 -1.71 -20.60 -15.79
CA TRP A 136 -1.91 -19.44 -16.67
C TRP A 136 -2.65 -19.80 -17.97
N ALA A 137 -2.30 -20.93 -18.61
CA ALA A 137 -2.93 -21.37 -19.86
C ALA A 137 -4.46 -21.51 -19.74
N ASP A 138 -4.95 -21.87 -18.55
CA ASP A 138 -6.39 -22.05 -18.32
C ASP A 138 -7.17 -20.76 -18.41
N LEU A 139 -6.53 -19.61 -18.13
CA LEU A 139 -7.14 -18.29 -18.17
C LEU A 139 -7.46 -17.81 -19.60
N ALA A 140 -6.81 -18.40 -20.61
CA ALA A 140 -7.07 -18.11 -22.02
C ALA A 140 -8.09 -19.05 -22.67
N ARG A 141 -8.65 -20.03 -21.92
CA ARG A 141 -9.68 -20.93 -22.44
C ARG A 141 -11.00 -20.21 -22.69
N SER A 142 -11.69 -20.59 -23.77
CA SER A 142 -13.04 -20.11 -24.03
C SER A 142 -13.97 -20.48 -22.88
N GLY A 143 -14.86 -19.57 -22.49
CA GLY A 143 -15.83 -19.78 -21.42
C GLY A 143 -15.26 -19.67 -20.00
N VAL A 144 -14.02 -19.20 -19.83
CA VAL A 144 -13.45 -18.77 -18.56
C VAL A 144 -13.56 -17.25 -18.46
N SER A 145 -14.17 -16.75 -17.41
CA SER A 145 -14.29 -15.32 -17.13
C SER A 145 -13.24 -14.90 -16.07
N VAL A 146 -12.32 -14.03 -16.46
CA VAL A 146 -11.17 -13.62 -15.66
C VAL A 146 -11.38 -12.22 -15.12
N ILE A 147 -11.19 -12.01 -13.82
CA ILE A 147 -11.21 -10.70 -13.19
C ILE A 147 -9.78 -10.26 -12.92
N VAL A 148 -9.42 -9.12 -13.47
CA VAL A 148 -8.14 -8.43 -13.24
C VAL A 148 -8.36 -6.92 -13.17
N PRO A 149 -7.60 -6.18 -12.37
CA PRO A 149 -7.67 -4.73 -12.40
C PRO A 149 -6.97 -4.18 -13.65
N ASN A 150 -7.32 -2.96 -14.02
CA ASN A 150 -6.79 -2.30 -15.20
C ASN A 150 -5.27 -2.03 -15.06
N PRO A 151 -4.42 -2.56 -15.94
CA PRO A 151 -2.97 -2.37 -15.86
C PRO A 151 -2.51 -0.92 -16.07
N LYS A 152 -3.36 -0.05 -16.61
CA LYS A 152 -3.06 1.38 -16.75
C LYS A 152 -3.16 2.16 -15.43
N THR A 153 -3.91 1.64 -14.45
CA THR A 153 -4.18 2.34 -13.18
C THR A 153 -3.74 1.56 -11.95
N SER A 154 -3.51 0.25 -12.10
CA SER A 154 -3.23 -0.69 -11.02
C SER A 154 -1.91 -1.43 -11.25
N GLY A 155 -1.04 -1.42 -10.25
CA GLY A 155 0.16 -2.24 -10.27
C GLY A 155 -0.15 -3.75 -10.23
N ASN A 156 -1.22 -4.19 -9.53
CA ASN A 156 -1.69 -5.57 -9.60
C ASN A 156 -2.01 -5.99 -11.05
N GLY A 157 -2.71 -5.14 -11.80
CA GLY A 157 -2.98 -5.39 -13.22
C GLY A 157 -1.70 -5.48 -14.06
N ARG A 158 -0.69 -4.66 -13.77
CA ARG A 158 0.64 -4.75 -14.42
C ARG A 158 1.35 -6.05 -14.08
N TYR A 159 1.36 -6.46 -12.81
CA TYR A 159 1.94 -7.75 -12.40
C TYR A 159 1.23 -8.93 -13.04
N THR A 160 -0.10 -8.89 -13.12
CA THR A 160 -0.88 -9.91 -13.86
C THR A 160 -0.44 -10.00 -15.32
N TYR A 161 -0.31 -8.85 -16.00
CA TYR A 161 0.16 -8.80 -17.37
C TYR A 161 1.58 -9.39 -17.52
N LEU A 162 2.51 -8.96 -16.65
CA LEU A 162 3.90 -9.42 -16.69
C LEU A 162 4.05 -10.90 -16.35
N ALA A 163 3.29 -11.40 -15.37
CA ALA A 163 3.31 -12.80 -14.99
C ALA A 163 2.72 -13.70 -16.10
N ALA A 164 1.63 -13.26 -16.71
CA ALA A 164 1.05 -13.95 -17.87
C ALA A 164 2.01 -14.02 -19.05
N TRP A 165 2.67 -12.89 -19.37
CA TRP A 165 3.70 -12.84 -20.41
C TRP A 165 4.88 -13.74 -20.06
N GLY A 166 5.40 -13.59 -18.85
CA GLY A 166 6.54 -14.37 -18.34
C GLY A 166 6.27 -15.87 -18.31
N SER A 167 5.02 -16.30 -18.08
CA SER A 167 4.64 -17.70 -18.07
C SER A 167 4.83 -18.40 -19.44
N VAL A 168 4.72 -17.64 -20.54
CA VAL A 168 4.98 -18.14 -21.89
C VAL A 168 6.47 -18.16 -22.17
N ILE A 169 7.16 -17.06 -21.87
CA ILE A 169 8.60 -16.94 -22.13
C ILE A 169 9.42 -17.98 -21.35
N SER A 170 9.09 -18.17 -20.06
CA SER A 170 9.79 -19.14 -19.19
C SER A 170 9.61 -20.61 -19.60
N LYS A 171 8.57 -20.91 -20.36
CA LYS A 171 8.32 -22.25 -20.95
C LYS A 171 8.93 -22.38 -22.35
N GLY A 172 9.81 -21.48 -22.78
CA GLY A 172 10.48 -21.52 -24.07
C GLY A 172 9.68 -20.88 -25.22
N GLY A 173 8.59 -20.19 -24.92
CA GLY A 173 7.84 -19.42 -25.91
C GLY A 173 8.55 -18.11 -26.29
N ASN A 174 8.06 -17.47 -27.35
CA ASN A 174 8.58 -16.19 -27.83
C ASN A 174 7.59 -15.04 -27.59
N GLU A 175 8.00 -13.81 -27.88
CA GLU A 175 7.19 -12.58 -27.68
C GLU A 175 5.88 -12.60 -28.47
N ALA A 176 5.85 -13.16 -29.67
CA ALA A 176 4.64 -13.25 -30.49
C ALA A 176 3.61 -14.16 -29.80
N GLN A 177 4.06 -15.31 -29.28
CA GLN A 177 3.22 -16.24 -28.52
C GLN A 177 2.75 -15.64 -27.19
N ALA A 178 3.62 -14.93 -26.47
CA ALA A 178 3.24 -14.24 -25.24
C ALA A 178 2.18 -13.16 -25.50
N ARG A 179 2.34 -12.38 -26.57
CA ARG A 179 1.37 -11.36 -27.01
C ARG A 179 0.01 -11.99 -27.33
N GLU A 180 0.00 -13.07 -28.10
CA GLU A 180 -1.22 -13.81 -28.46
C GLU A 180 -1.90 -14.35 -27.21
N PHE A 181 -1.14 -14.98 -26.32
CA PHE A 181 -1.66 -15.54 -25.07
C PHE A 181 -2.29 -14.46 -24.17
N VAL A 182 -1.59 -13.36 -23.93
CA VAL A 182 -2.10 -12.26 -23.11
C VAL A 182 -3.33 -11.63 -23.78
N GLY A 183 -3.35 -11.51 -25.11
CA GLY A 183 -4.52 -11.06 -25.85
C GLY A 183 -5.75 -11.94 -25.61
N LYS A 184 -5.60 -13.26 -25.64
CA LYS A 184 -6.68 -14.22 -25.32
C LYS A 184 -7.13 -14.12 -23.87
N LEU A 185 -6.21 -14.01 -22.92
CA LEU A 185 -6.53 -13.82 -21.51
C LEU A 185 -7.35 -12.54 -21.32
N LEU A 186 -6.90 -11.42 -21.89
CA LEU A 186 -7.60 -10.13 -21.75
C LEU A 186 -8.96 -10.11 -22.46
N ALA A 187 -9.16 -10.89 -23.52
CA ALA A 187 -10.46 -11.07 -24.16
C ALA A 187 -11.48 -11.79 -23.24
N ASN A 188 -11.01 -12.53 -22.25
CA ASN A 188 -11.82 -13.18 -21.23
C ASN A 188 -12.13 -12.27 -20.01
N VAL A 189 -11.69 -11.00 -20.03
CA VAL A 189 -11.88 -10.05 -18.91
C VAL A 189 -13.11 -9.18 -19.20
N PRO A 190 -14.24 -9.40 -18.49
CA PRO A 190 -15.46 -8.64 -18.72
C PRO A 190 -15.43 -7.24 -18.12
N VAL A 191 -14.63 -7.01 -17.09
CA VAL A 191 -14.55 -5.74 -16.34
C VAL A 191 -13.10 -5.42 -15.98
N LEU A 192 -12.68 -4.19 -16.22
CA LEU A 192 -11.38 -3.66 -15.83
C LEU A 192 -11.56 -2.64 -14.70
N ASP A 193 -11.48 -3.11 -13.46
CA ASP A 193 -11.56 -2.26 -12.28
C ASP A 193 -10.32 -1.37 -12.13
N GLY A 194 -10.49 -0.21 -11.46
CA GLY A 194 -9.41 0.78 -11.32
C GLY A 194 -8.26 0.40 -10.37
N GLY A 195 -8.42 -0.69 -9.59
CA GLY A 195 -7.45 -1.18 -8.61
C GLY A 195 -7.79 -2.58 -8.13
N GLY A 196 -6.88 -3.18 -7.34
CA GLY A 196 -7.04 -4.55 -6.84
C GLY A 196 -8.30 -4.73 -6.00
N ARG A 197 -8.58 -3.80 -5.08
CA ARG A 197 -9.77 -3.85 -4.22
C ARG A 197 -11.08 -3.74 -5.02
N GLY A 198 -11.10 -2.99 -6.12
CA GLY A 198 -12.23 -2.97 -7.05
C GLY A 198 -12.48 -4.34 -7.68
N ALA A 199 -11.41 -4.97 -8.17
CA ALA A 199 -11.48 -6.32 -8.74
C ALA A 199 -11.93 -7.36 -7.71
N THR A 200 -11.44 -7.27 -6.46
CA THR A 200 -11.92 -8.08 -5.33
C THR A 200 -13.43 -7.91 -5.13
N THR A 201 -13.94 -6.69 -5.09
CA THR A 201 -15.38 -6.40 -4.92
C THR A 201 -16.20 -6.97 -6.10
N THR A 202 -15.73 -6.81 -7.32
CA THR A 202 -16.38 -7.36 -8.52
C THR A 202 -16.48 -8.90 -8.45
N PHE A 203 -15.41 -9.55 -8.03
CA PHE A 203 -15.38 -11.00 -7.90
C PHE A 203 -16.20 -11.50 -6.69
N THR A 204 -15.97 -10.96 -5.49
CA THR A 204 -16.50 -11.53 -4.24
C THR A 204 -17.92 -11.09 -3.91
N GLN A 205 -18.31 -9.84 -4.24
CA GLN A 205 -19.60 -9.26 -3.86
C GLN A 205 -20.59 -9.17 -5.02
N ARG A 206 -20.10 -8.90 -6.25
CA ARG A 206 -20.95 -8.85 -7.45
C ARG A 206 -21.09 -10.20 -8.13
N ASP A 207 -20.35 -11.20 -7.67
CA ASP A 207 -20.34 -12.58 -8.17
C ASP A 207 -20.02 -12.69 -9.67
N ILE A 208 -19.15 -11.81 -10.19
CA ILE A 208 -18.72 -11.77 -11.58
C ILE A 208 -17.36 -12.47 -11.71
N GLY A 209 -17.21 -13.34 -12.72
CA GLY A 209 -15.99 -14.05 -13.05
C GLY A 209 -15.86 -15.43 -12.40
N ASP A 210 -15.05 -16.26 -13.02
CA ASP A 210 -14.70 -17.61 -12.56
C ASP A 210 -13.41 -17.60 -11.73
N VAL A 211 -12.50 -16.67 -12.05
CA VAL A 211 -11.19 -16.52 -11.42
C VAL A 211 -10.83 -15.04 -11.27
N LEU A 212 -10.30 -14.69 -10.11
CA LEU A 212 -9.65 -13.41 -9.84
C LEU A 212 -8.14 -13.62 -9.79
N VAL A 213 -7.40 -12.85 -10.60
CA VAL A 213 -5.93 -12.81 -10.51
C VAL A 213 -5.56 -11.67 -9.58
N THR A 214 -4.95 -12.02 -8.45
CA THR A 214 -4.64 -11.04 -7.41
C THR A 214 -3.33 -11.37 -6.69
N PHE A 215 -2.95 -10.56 -5.71
CA PHE A 215 -1.83 -10.87 -4.85
C PHE A 215 -2.18 -11.90 -3.78
N GLU A 216 -1.19 -12.69 -3.37
CA GLU A 216 -1.31 -13.72 -2.34
C GLU A 216 -1.93 -13.19 -1.06
N ASN A 217 -1.42 -12.08 -0.52
CA ASN A 217 -1.97 -11.47 0.69
C ASN A 217 -3.45 -11.08 0.58
N GLU A 218 -3.91 -10.66 -0.60
CA GLU A 218 -5.32 -10.34 -0.83
C GLU A 218 -6.17 -11.60 -0.97
N ALA A 219 -5.64 -12.65 -1.62
CA ALA A 219 -6.32 -13.93 -1.75
C ALA A 219 -6.53 -14.59 -0.38
N GLU A 220 -5.49 -14.59 0.46
CA GLU A 220 -5.55 -15.10 1.84
C GLU A 220 -6.52 -14.30 2.71
N LEU A 221 -6.51 -12.97 2.60
CA LEU A 221 -7.48 -12.11 3.30
C LEU A 221 -8.92 -12.45 2.90
N ILE A 222 -9.17 -12.66 1.60
CA ILE A 222 -10.49 -12.99 1.09
C ILE A 222 -10.93 -14.36 1.60
N GLU A 223 -10.08 -15.38 1.53
CA GLU A 223 -10.40 -16.74 1.95
C GLU A 223 -10.69 -16.79 3.46
N ASN A 224 -9.87 -16.14 4.27
CA ASN A 224 -9.95 -16.23 5.72
C ASN A 224 -11.02 -15.34 6.35
N GLU A 225 -11.29 -14.15 5.77
CA GLU A 225 -12.11 -13.12 6.40
C GLU A 225 -13.36 -12.75 5.58
N VAL A 226 -13.19 -12.39 4.30
CA VAL A 226 -14.25 -11.80 3.49
C VAL A 226 -15.22 -12.82 2.93
N GLY A 227 -14.71 -13.98 2.55
CA GLY A 227 -15.46 -15.02 1.86
C GLY A 227 -15.17 -16.42 2.37
N LYS A 228 -14.99 -16.59 3.67
CA LYS A 228 -14.60 -17.84 4.29
C LYS A 228 -15.37 -19.06 3.73
N GLY A 229 -14.61 -19.99 3.11
CA GLY A 229 -15.16 -21.21 2.54
C GLY A 229 -15.89 -21.06 1.18
N LYS A 230 -15.84 -19.87 0.55
CA LYS A 230 -16.47 -19.63 -0.77
C LYS A 230 -15.50 -19.69 -1.93
N PHE A 231 -14.20 -19.67 -1.66
CA PHE A 231 -13.15 -19.59 -2.65
C PHE A 231 -12.04 -20.59 -2.33
N ASP A 232 -11.22 -20.89 -3.33
CA ASP A 232 -9.97 -21.64 -3.18
C ASP A 232 -8.83 -20.85 -3.82
N VAL A 233 -7.65 -20.86 -3.19
CA VAL A 233 -6.43 -20.25 -3.75
C VAL A 233 -5.72 -21.29 -4.62
N VAL A 234 -5.33 -20.88 -5.82
CA VAL A 234 -4.56 -21.70 -6.76
C VAL A 234 -3.23 -20.98 -7.05
N TYR A 235 -2.14 -21.66 -6.77
CA TYR A 235 -0.79 -21.19 -7.09
C TYR A 235 -0.40 -21.69 -8.48
N PRO A 236 -0.16 -20.80 -9.46
CA PRO A 236 0.28 -21.21 -10.79
C PRO A 236 1.70 -21.79 -10.74
N SER A 237 2.06 -22.59 -11.76
CA SER A 237 3.38 -23.24 -11.85
C SER A 237 4.55 -22.26 -11.89
N ILE A 238 4.31 -21.05 -12.33
CA ILE A 238 5.25 -19.92 -12.30
C ILE A 238 4.50 -18.62 -12.00
N THR A 239 5.11 -17.74 -11.26
CA THR A 239 4.56 -16.44 -10.93
C THR A 239 5.65 -15.38 -10.89
N ILE A 240 5.31 -14.16 -10.50
CA ILE A 240 6.24 -13.03 -10.37
C ILE A 240 6.25 -12.55 -8.93
N GLU A 241 7.43 -12.25 -8.40
CA GLU A 241 7.56 -11.56 -7.13
C GLU A 241 7.12 -10.10 -7.29
N ALA A 242 6.21 -9.68 -6.44
CA ALA A 242 5.69 -8.33 -6.42
C ALA A 242 6.31 -7.55 -5.26
N GLU A 243 7.35 -6.80 -5.55
CA GLU A 243 7.96 -5.89 -4.58
C GLU A 243 7.07 -4.70 -4.30
N ALA A 244 7.05 -4.26 -3.03
CA ALA A 244 6.32 -3.08 -2.59
C ALA A 244 7.29 -1.97 -2.14
N PRO A 245 7.90 -1.23 -3.08
CA PRO A 245 8.88 -0.23 -2.74
C PRO A 245 8.24 1.02 -2.12
N LEU A 246 9.02 1.67 -1.26
CA LEU A 246 8.68 2.96 -0.66
C LEU A 246 9.70 4.04 -1.04
N ALA A 247 9.28 5.30 -0.94
CA ALA A 247 10.18 6.43 -0.98
C ALA A 247 9.62 7.61 -0.18
N ILE A 248 10.52 8.47 0.29
CA ILE A 248 10.19 9.77 0.88
C ILE A 248 10.03 10.78 -0.26
N VAL A 249 8.98 11.60 -0.19
CA VAL A 249 8.75 12.65 -1.18
C VAL A 249 9.53 13.90 -0.75
N ASP A 250 10.81 13.96 -1.13
CA ASP A 250 11.81 14.91 -0.62
C ASP A 250 11.33 16.37 -0.67
N LYS A 251 10.69 16.77 -1.77
CA LYS A 251 10.15 18.15 -1.90
C LYS A 251 9.06 18.47 -0.90
N VAL A 252 8.21 17.48 -0.59
CA VAL A 252 7.08 17.68 0.34
C VAL A 252 7.57 17.72 1.76
N VAL A 253 8.40 16.76 2.18
CA VAL A 253 8.91 16.74 3.56
C VAL A 253 9.79 17.93 3.88
N ALA A 254 10.55 18.46 2.89
CA ALA A 254 11.31 19.70 3.04
C ALA A 254 10.39 20.92 3.25
N LYS A 255 9.30 21.00 2.45
CA LYS A 255 8.30 22.08 2.58
C LYS A 255 7.56 22.02 3.91
N LYS A 256 7.17 20.81 4.36
CA LYS A 256 6.37 20.59 5.58
C LYS A 256 7.20 20.53 6.86
N GLY A 257 8.53 20.35 6.76
CA GLY A 257 9.40 20.13 7.92
C GLY A 257 9.25 18.74 8.55
N THR A 258 8.72 17.75 7.81
CA THR A 258 8.40 16.41 8.30
C THR A 258 9.49 15.36 7.99
N ALA A 259 10.64 15.76 7.47
CA ALA A 259 11.69 14.84 6.98
C ALA A 259 12.16 13.82 8.04
N VAL A 260 12.28 14.24 9.31
CA VAL A 260 12.71 13.37 10.40
C VAL A 260 11.68 12.28 10.69
N ALA A 261 10.40 12.66 10.81
CA ALA A 261 9.32 11.71 11.07
C ALA A 261 9.08 10.78 9.87
N ALA A 262 9.15 11.30 8.64
CA ALA A 262 9.02 10.51 7.42
C ALA A 262 10.14 9.47 7.29
N LYS A 263 11.40 9.85 7.61
CA LYS A 263 12.50 8.90 7.65
C LYS A 263 12.31 7.83 8.71
N ALA A 264 11.91 8.24 9.92
CA ALA A 264 11.64 7.30 11.00
C ALA A 264 10.52 6.30 10.64
N TYR A 265 9.47 6.76 9.93
CA TYR A 265 8.40 5.88 9.43
C TYR A 265 8.93 4.87 8.40
N ALA A 266 9.71 5.34 7.44
CA ALA A 266 10.31 4.48 6.43
C ALA A 266 11.26 3.43 7.05
N ASP A 267 12.12 3.84 8.00
CA ASP A 267 13.01 2.93 8.73
C ASP A 267 12.21 1.91 9.57
N PHE A 268 11.10 2.33 10.18
CA PHE A 268 10.26 1.45 10.99
C PHE A 268 9.72 0.27 10.19
N LEU A 269 9.39 0.45 8.91
CA LEU A 269 8.88 -0.64 8.07
C LEU A 269 9.87 -1.81 7.90
N PHE A 270 11.16 -1.58 8.15
CA PHE A 270 12.21 -2.61 8.16
C PHE A 270 12.55 -3.11 9.57
N SER A 271 11.86 -2.64 10.61
CA SER A 271 12.08 -3.11 11.98
C SER A 271 11.46 -4.48 12.23
N PRO A 272 11.99 -5.28 13.18
CA PRO A 272 11.39 -6.57 13.53
C PRO A 272 9.90 -6.46 13.88
N GLU A 273 9.50 -5.42 14.62
CA GLU A 273 8.09 -5.18 14.97
C GLU A 273 7.20 -5.01 13.74
N ALA A 274 7.64 -4.20 12.77
CA ALA A 274 6.89 -4.01 11.52
C ALA A 274 6.89 -5.26 10.64
N GLN A 275 7.99 -6.01 10.60
CA GLN A 275 8.09 -7.26 9.83
C GLN A 275 7.15 -8.34 10.37
N GLU A 276 6.95 -8.43 11.68
CA GLU A 276 5.92 -9.29 12.28
C GLU A 276 4.50 -8.86 11.90
N ILE A 277 4.22 -7.56 11.87
CA ILE A 277 2.92 -7.04 11.42
C ILE A 277 2.70 -7.38 9.94
N ILE A 278 3.71 -7.18 9.10
CA ILE A 278 3.69 -7.49 7.67
C ILE A 278 3.36 -8.98 7.46
N ALA A 279 4.01 -9.89 8.20
CA ALA A 279 3.75 -11.33 8.12
C ALA A 279 2.31 -11.69 8.52
N ARG A 280 1.77 -11.08 9.60
CA ARG A 280 0.36 -11.31 10.03
C ARG A 280 -0.67 -10.89 8.99
N HIS A 281 -0.32 -9.97 8.09
CA HIS A 281 -1.16 -9.55 6.96
C HIS A 281 -0.88 -10.34 5.68
N ASN A 282 -0.27 -11.52 5.79
CA ASN A 282 0.03 -12.45 4.68
C ASN A 282 0.94 -11.86 3.59
N PHE A 283 1.66 -10.77 3.87
CA PHE A 283 2.76 -10.34 3.04
C PHE A 283 4.01 -11.14 3.39
N ARG A 284 4.94 -11.21 2.47
CA ARG A 284 6.24 -11.86 2.66
C ARG A 284 7.23 -10.83 3.22
N PRO A 285 7.60 -10.91 4.51
CA PRO A 285 8.58 -10.01 5.09
C PRO A 285 9.97 -10.22 4.48
N ARG A 286 10.87 -9.27 4.67
CA ARG A 286 12.27 -9.40 4.21
C ARG A 286 13.17 -10.12 5.21
N ASP A 287 12.83 -10.03 6.49
CA ASP A 287 13.49 -10.78 7.55
C ASP A 287 12.62 -11.99 7.89
N ALA A 288 13.15 -13.20 7.63
CA ALA A 288 12.51 -14.47 7.93
C ALA A 288 12.92 -14.97 9.32
#